data_58f302a5e91f72ea16f276952a716d5a
#
_entry.id   58f302a5e91f72ea16f276952a716d5a
#
_cell.length_a   1.000
_cell.length_b   1.000
_cell.length_c   1.000
_cell.angle_alpha   90.00
_cell.angle_beta   90.00
_cell.angle_gamma   90.00
#
_symmetry.space_group_name_H-M   'P 1'
#
loop_
_entity.id
_entity.type
_entity.pdbx_description
1 polymer ?
#
loop_
_entity_poly.entity_id
_entity_poly.type
_entity_poly.pdbx_seq_one_letter_code
_entity_poly.pdbx_strand_id
1 'polypeptide(L)'
;IEASVGLSSPLYHYHKSRVVHHSSELDLFNSVEVLNMCNHYTGCTEICTLYLRPRFRRANAGKLLSRVRFLFMAQHPQRFADTVIAEMRGISDDNGESPFWNWLRVHFVNLDFATVTHLSGAGSKRFIAELMPPNPIYVTLLSPQAQEALAQPHPMAKAVMALLQQEGFHAGHYVDIFDGGPVLEARTDT
;
A
#
# COMPACT_ATOMS: atom_id res chain seq x y z
N ILE A 1 1.80 -0.99 -16.03
CA ILE A 1 1.38 0.37 -15.64
C ILE A 1 -0.12 0.45 -15.83
N GLU A 2 -0.82 0.88 -14.82
CA GLU A 2 -2.23 1.27 -14.88
C GLU A 2 -2.30 2.80 -14.90
N ALA A 3 -2.90 3.35 -15.96
CA ALA A 3 -2.86 4.79 -16.20
C ALA A 3 -3.72 5.59 -15.20
N SER A 4 -4.82 4.97 -14.73
CA SER A 4 -5.77 5.61 -13.81
C SER A 4 -6.43 4.54 -12.95
N VAL A 5 -5.93 4.33 -11.74
CA VAL A 5 -6.49 3.34 -10.80
C VAL A 5 -7.79 3.83 -10.15
N GLY A 6 -8.58 2.92 -9.68
CA GLY A 6 -9.77 3.21 -8.86
C GLY A 6 -10.99 3.71 -9.64
N LEU A 7 -10.94 3.88 -10.96
CA LEU A 7 -12.06 4.39 -11.75
C LEU A 7 -13.08 3.30 -12.11
N SER A 8 -12.62 2.11 -12.45
CA SER A 8 -13.50 0.98 -12.80
C SER A 8 -13.81 0.08 -11.61
N SER A 9 -12.88 -0.05 -10.69
CA SER A 9 -12.99 -0.79 -9.45
C SER A 9 -12.33 -0.01 -8.33
N PRO A 10 -12.97 0.18 -7.18
CA PRO A 10 -12.41 0.98 -6.09
C PRO A 10 -11.03 0.50 -5.67
N LEU A 11 -10.12 1.44 -5.40
CA LEU A 11 -8.81 1.20 -4.81
C LEU A 11 -8.79 1.85 -3.43
N TYR A 12 -8.69 1.03 -2.40
CA TYR A 12 -8.70 1.49 -1.02
C TYR A 12 -7.33 1.33 -0.38
N HIS A 13 -7.01 2.29 0.49
CA HIS A 13 -5.82 2.29 1.34
C HIS A 13 -6.21 2.71 2.75
N TYR A 14 -5.33 2.48 3.72
CA TYR A 14 -5.39 3.18 4.98
C TYR A 14 -4.44 4.40 4.94
N HIS A 15 -5.02 5.59 5.19
CA HIS A 15 -4.24 6.79 5.45
C HIS A 15 -3.87 6.85 6.92
N LYS A 16 -2.56 6.92 7.22
CA LYS A 16 -2.03 7.10 8.57
C LYS A 16 -2.09 8.58 8.94
N SER A 17 -2.77 8.88 10.02
CA SER A 17 -2.85 10.22 10.59
C SER A 17 -2.69 10.17 12.11
N ARG A 18 -2.66 11.32 12.76
CA ARG A 18 -2.53 11.41 14.20
C ARG A 18 -3.72 12.12 14.82
N VAL A 19 -4.20 11.58 15.93
CA VAL A 19 -5.18 12.22 16.79
C VAL A 19 -4.48 12.68 18.06
N VAL A 20 -4.69 13.95 18.41
CA VAL A 20 -4.11 14.56 19.59
C VAL A 20 -5.19 14.70 20.64
N HIS A 21 -4.92 14.19 21.83
CA HIS A 21 -5.73 14.36 23.01
C HIS A 21 -4.98 15.26 23.99
N HIS A 22 -5.57 16.36 24.39
CA HIS A 22 -5.00 17.30 25.34
C HIS A 22 -6.00 17.65 26.43
N SER A 23 -5.57 17.65 27.67
CA SER A 23 -6.33 18.15 28.81
C SER A 23 -5.48 19.19 29.54
N SER A 24 -5.90 20.46 29.48
CA SER A 24 -5.24 21.54 30.22
C SER A 24 -5.45 21.42 31.73
N GLU A 25 -6.51 20.75 32.16
CA GLU A 25 -6.86 20.57 33.57
C GLU A 25 -5.93 19.54 34.26
N LEU A 26 -5.53 18.52 33.50
CA LEU A 26 -4.65 17.44 33.98
C LEU A 26 -3.19 17.58 33.53
N ASP A 27 -2.89 18.62 32.74
CA ASP A 27 -1.60 18.81 32.05
C ASP A 27 -1.15 17.56 31.28
N LEU A 28 -2.11 16.93 30.60
CA LEU A 28 -1.87 15.70 29.83
C LEU A 28 -1.95 15.99 28.34
N PHE A 29 -0.94 15.48 27.63
CA PHE A 29 -0.88 15.46 26.19
C PHE A 29 -0.61 14.04 25.70
N ASN A 30 -1.44 13.54 24.78
CA ASN A 30 -1.26 12.26 24.14
C ASN A 30 -1.51 12.38 22.63
N SER A 31 -0.61 11.79 21.83
CA SER A 31 -0.72 11.74 20.39
C SER A 31 -0.69 10.29 19.93
N VAL A 32 -1.75 9.83 19.29
CA VAL A 32 -1.89 8.45 18.83
C VAL A 32 -2.06 8.40 17.31
N GLU A 33 -1.44 7.41 16.69
CA GLU A 33 -1.59 7.15 15.26
C GLU A 33 -2.88 6.38 15.00
N VAL A 34 -3.58 6.76 13.92
CA VAL A 34 -4.83 6.14 13.48
C VAL A 34 -4.79 5.84 11.99
N LEU A 35 -5.50 4.81 11.58
CA LEU A 35 -5.69 4.39 10.21
C LEU A 35 -7.10 4.76 9.75
N ASN A 36 -7.20 5.57 8.71
CA ASN A 36 -8.46 5.96 8.10
C ASN A 36 -8.57 5.30 6.73
N MET A 37 -9.57 4.47 6.51
CA MET A 37 -9.82 3.91 5.17
C MET A 37 -10.19 5.04 4.20
N CYS A 38 -9.56 5.04 3.04
CA CYS A 38 -9.73 6.08 2.02
C CYS A 38 -9.49 5.54 0.61
N ASN A 39 -9.85 6.36 -0.39
CA ASN A 39 -9.63 6.11 -1.81
C ASN A 39 -8.94 7.30 -2.50
N HIS A 40 -8.01 7.95 -1.80
CA HIS A 40 -7.39 9.20 -2.24
C HIS A 40 -6.57 9.06 -3.52
N TYR A 41 -6.10 7.85 -3.84
CA TYR A 41 -5.36 7.59 -5.08
C TYR A 41 -6.24 7.25 -6.30
N THR A 42 -7.56 7.43 -6.18
CA THR A 42 -8.45 7.29 -7.34
C THR A 42 -8.03 8.25 -8.46
N GLY A 43 -7.79 7.71 -9.64
CA GLY A 43 -7.32 8.46 -10.80
C GLY A 43 -5.80 8.61 -10.91
N CYS A 44 -5.03 8.24 -9.89
CA CYS A 44 -3.57 8.21 -9.97
C CYS A 44 -3.08 7.12 -10.91
N THR A 45 -1.84 7.26 -11.40
CA THR A 45 -1.16 6.20 -12.15
C THR A 45 -0.51 5.21 -11.17
N GLU A 46 -0.60 3.91 -11.48
CA GLU A 46 0.08 2.89 -10.70
C GLU A 46 1.12 2.13 -11.54
N ILE A 47 2.31 1.96 -10.99
CA ILE A 47 3.32 1.04 -11.48
C ILE A 47 3.30 -0.25 -10.65
N CYS A 48 2.76 -1.30 -11.22
CA CYS A 48 2.54 -2.59 -10.54
C CYS A 48 3.14 -3.76 -11.33
N THR A 49 3.06 -4.94 -10.76
CA THR A 49 3.26 -6.25 -11.42
C THR A 49 4.56 -6.35 -12.23
N LEU A 50 5.70 -5.97 -11.63
CA LEU A 50 7.00 -6.18 -12.26
C LEU A 50 7.51 -7.59 -11.98
N TYR A 51 7.60 -8.42 -13.01
CA TYR A 51 8.12 -9.77 -12.89
C TYR A 51 9.21 -10.06 -13.93
N LEU A 52 10.36 -10.51 -13.45
CA LEU A 52 11.46 -11.00 -14.29
C LEU A 52 11.65 -12.50 -14.07
N ARG A 53 11.43 -13.27 -15.13
CA ARG A 53 11.60 -14.75 -15.08
C ARG A 53 13.00 -15.10 -14.60
N PRO A 54 13.18 -16.13 -13.76
CA PRO A 54 14.48 -16.50 -13.15
C PRO A 54 15.62 -16.63 -14.17
N ARG A 55 15.38 -17.25 -15.32
CA ARG A 55 16.38 -17.42 -16.39
C ARG A 55 16.91 -16.13 -17.01
N PHE A 56 16.19 -15.01 -16.82
CA PHE A 56 16.57 -13.68 -17.33
C PHE A 56 17.09 -12.76 -16.24
N ARG A 57 17.21 -13.22 -15.00
CA ARG A 57 17.75 -12.44 -13.88
C ARG A 57 19.26 -12.30 -14.04
N ARG A 58 19.67 -11.32 -14.86
CA ARG A 58 21.07 -10.92 -15.10
C ARG A 58 21.34 -9.59 -14.40
N ALA A 59 22.61 -9.25 -14.25
CA ALA A 59 23.01 -7.93 -13.76
C ALA A 59 22.26 -6.81 -14.53
N ASN A 60 21.63 -5.90 -13.82
CA ASN A 60 20.87 -4.75 -14.31
C ASN A 60 19.57 -5.03 -15.12
N ALA A 61 19.21 -6.28 -15.44
CA ALA A 61 18.02 -6.56 -16.21
C ALA A 61 16.72 -6.11 -15.51
N GLY A 62 16.62 -6.33 -14.18
CA GLY A 62 15.50 -5.84 -13.38
C GLY A 62 15.45 -4.31 -13.31
N LYS A 63 16.61 -3.66 -13.19
CA LYS A 63 16.73 -2.20 -13.20
C LYS A 63 16.29 -1.62 -14.55
N LEU A 64 16.72 -2.21 -15.66
CA LEU A 64 16.31 -1.80 -17.00
C LEU A 64 14.80 -1.97 -17.18
N LEU A 65 14.26 -3.14 -16.79
CA LEU A 65 12.81 -3.41 -16.90
C LEU A 65 11.98 -2.45 -16.02
N SER A 66 12.50 -2.04 -14.87
CA SER A 66 11.87 -1.02 -14.05
C SER A 66 11.88 0.35 -14.75
N ARG A 67 13.04 0.79 -15.24
CA ARG A 67 13.24 2.12 -15.82
C ARG A 67 12.55 2.35 -17.15
N VAL A 68 12.39 1.31 -17.97
CA VAL A 68 11.69 1.45 -19.25
C VAL A 68 10.25 1.93 -19.07
N ARG A 69 9.63 1.66 -17.93
CA ARG A 69 8.28 2.17 -17.60
C ARG A 69 8.27 3.69 -17.48
N PHE A 70 9.27 4.27 -16.84
CA PHE A 70 9.42 5.73 -16.67
C PHE A 70 9.71 6.40 -18.02
N LEU A 71 10.56 5.80 -18.84
CA LEU A 71 10.82 6.31 -20.21
C LEU A 71 9.53 6.31 -21.03
N PHE A 72 8.73 5.25 -20.94
CA PHE A 72 7.44 5.18 -21.62
C PHE A 72 6.47 6.26 -21.13
N MET A 73 6.43 6.50 -19.81
CA MET A 73 5.59 7.56 -19.24
C MET A 73 6.05 8.94 -19.71
N ALA A 74 7.36 9.19 -19.74
CA ALA A 74 7.95 10.45 -20.22
C ALA A 74 7.66 10.70 -21.71
N GLN A 75 7.57 9.65 -22.55
CA GLN A 75 7.20 9.76 -23.95
C GLN A 75 5.70 10.04 -24.17
N HIS A 76 4.86 9.71 -23.19
CA HIS A 76 3.41 9.81 -23.30
C HIS A 76 2.79 10.48 -22.06
N PRO A 77 3.26 11.67 -21.65
CA PRO A 77 2.87 12.27 -20.37
C PRO A 77 1.36 12.50 -20.26
N GLN A 78 0.69 12.79 -21.39
CA GLN A 78 -0.75 13.03 -21.43
C GLN A 78 -1.61 11.80 -21.10
N ARG A 79 -1.00 10.61 -20.99
CA ARG A 79 -1.70 9.35 -20.68
C ARG A 79 -1.68 9.00 -19.20
N PHE A 80 -0.92 9.72 -18.41
CA PHE A 80 -0.64 9.38 -17.01
C PHE A 80 -0.99 10.55 -16.10
N ALA A 81 -1.33 10.24 -14.86
CA ALA A 81 -1.61 11.25 -13.85
C ALA A 81 -0.31 11.89 -13.33
N ASP A 82 -0.43 13.07 -12.74
CA ASP A 82 0.71 13.77 -12.11
C ASP A 82 1.31 13.01 -10.93
N THR A 83 0.49 12.19 -10.26
CA THR A 83 0.92 11.32 -9.16
C THR A 83 0.99 9.88 -9.62
N VAL A 84 2.14 9.26 -9.36
CA VAL A 84 2.39 7.83 -9.62
C VAL A 84 2.58 7.12 -8.31
N ILE A 85 1.87 6.02 -8.11
CA ILE A 85 1.98 5.19 -6.92
C ILE A 85 2.58 3.83 -7.22
N ALA A 86 3.12 3.20 -6.18
CA ALA A 86 3.58 1.81 -6.19
C ALA A 86 3.29 1.17 -4.83
N GLU A 87 2.41 0.19 -4.82
CA GLU A 87 2.14 -0.61 -3.63
C GLU A 87 3.28 -1.61 -3.40
N MET A 88 3.87 -1.58 -2.23
CA MET A 88 4.89 -2.54 -1.83
C MET A 88 4.24 -3.63 -0.98
N ARG A 89 4.49 -4.89 -1.35
CA ARG A 89 4.06 -6.02 -0.52
C ARG A 89 4.50 -5.81 0.93
N GLY A 90 3.56 -5.94 1.86
CA GLY A 90 3.80 -5.87 3.29
C GLY A 90 4.34 -7.18 3.88
N ILE A 91 4.56 -7.20 5.19
CA ILE A 91 5.07 -8.38 5.90
C ILE A 91 4.04 -9.50 5.84
N SER A 92 4.48 -10.64 5.36
CA SER A 92 3.76 -11.90 5.38
C SER A 92 4.74 -13.07 5.49
N ASP A 93 4.28 -14.20 6.01
CA ASP A 93 5.06 -15.44 6.06
C ASP A 93 5.05 -16.19 4.72
N ASP A 94 5.68 -17.39 4.70
CA ASP A 94 5.75 -18.24 3.52
C ASP A 94 4.39 -18.82 3.08
N ASN A 95 3.41 -18.84 3.98
CA ASN A 95 2.02 -19.24 3.70
C ASN A 95 1.17 -18.06 3.21
N GLY A 96 1.73 -16.84 3.19
CA GLY A 96 1.02 -15.61 2.83
C GLY A 96 0.22 -14.99 3.98
N GLU A 97 0.38 -15.48 5.22
CA GLU A 97 -0.30 -14.92 6.39
C GLU A 97 0.34 -13.59 6.80
N SER A 98 -0.45 -12.51 6.81
CA SER A 98 -0.01 -11.18 7.24
C SER A 98 -0.46 -10.93 8.69
N PRO A 99 0.44 -10.48 9.60
CA PRO A 99 0.05 -10.11 10.96
C PRO A 99 -1.01 -9.01 10.99
N PHE A 100 -0.92 -8.04 10.07
CA PHE A 100 -1.91 -6.96 9.96
C PHE A 100 -3.27 -7.49 9.53
N TRP A 101 -3.34 -8.33 8.48
CA TRP A 101 -4.58 -8.95 8.05
C TRP A 101 -5.17 -9.88 9.11
N ASN A 102 -4.34 -10.66 9.79
CA ASN A 102 -4.78 -11.56 10.83
C ASN A 102 -5.49 -10.82 11.97
N TRP A 103 -5.04 -9.61 12.30
CA TRP A 103 -5.75 -8.77 13.26
C TRP A 103 -7.08 -8.26 12.68
N LEU A 104 -7.07 -7.74 11.45
CA LEU A 104 -8.30 -7.23 10.80
C LEU A 104 -9.37 -8.31 10.64
N ARG A 105 -9.00 -9.50 10.19
CA ARG A 105 -9.96 -10.58 9.97
C ARG A 105 -10.66 -11.02 11.23
N VAL A 106 -9.94 -11.11 12.34
CA VAL A 106 -10.51 -11.53 13.63
C VAL A 106 -11.52 -10.51 14.16
N HIS A 107 -11.32 -9.23 13.88
CA HIS A 107 -12.14 -8.17 14.43
C HIS A 107 -13.28 -7.71 13.50
N PHE A 108 -13.13 -7.82 12.19
CA PHE A 108 -14.07 -7.20 11.25
C PHE A 108 -14.56 -8.11 10.13
N VAL A 109 -13.71 -8.95 9.54
CA VAL A 109 -13.99 -9.55 8.22
C VAL A 109 -14.27 -11.04 8.30
N ASN A 110 -13.61 -11.76 9.20
CA ASN A 110 -13.66 -13.23 9.36
C ASN A 110 -13.40 -14.03 8.06
N LEU A 111 -12.57 -13.49 7.16
CA LEU A 111 -12.11 -14.16 5.93
C LEU A 111 -10.58 -14.30 5.98
N ASP A 112 -10.05 -15.41 5.45
CA ASP A 112 -8.61 -15.59 5.32
C ASP A 112 -8.02 -14.72 4.20
N PHE A 113 -6.71 -14.47 4.28
CA PHE A 113 -6.00 -13.57 3.35
C PHE A 113 -6.06 -14.08 1.89
N ALA A 114 -5.95 -15.39 1.69
CA ALA A 114 -5.97 -15.97 0.35
C ALA A 114 -7.35 -15.79 -0.32
N THR A 115 -8.42 -16.00 0.43
CA THR A 115 -9.80 -15.78 -0.04
C THR A 115 -10.01 -14.33 -0.44
N VAL A 116 -9.59 -13.38 0.41
CA VAL A 116 -9.75 -11.94 0.13
C VAL A 116 -8.92 -11.50 -1.08
N THR A 117 -7.67 -11.95 -1.16
CA THR A 117 -6.79 -11.64 -2.30
C THR A 117 -7.38 -12.20 -3.59
N HIS A 118 -7.94 -13.41 -3.57
CA HIS A 118 -8.60 -14.00 -4.73
C HIS A 118 -9.84 -13.19 -5.16
N LEU A 119 -10.71 -12.83 -4.21
CA LEU A 119 -11.91 -12.02 -4.47
C LEU A 119 -11.55 -10.64 -5.05
N SER A 120 -10.52 -10.00 -4.48
CA SER A 120 -10.01 -8.70 -4.96
C SER A 120 -9.42 -8.80 -6.36
N GLY A 121 -8.65 -9.86 -6.64
CA GLY A 121 -8.10 -10.14 -7.96
C GLY A 121 -9.16 -10.46 -9.01
N ALA A 122 -10.30 -11.01 -8.60
CA ALA A 122 -11.47 -11.25 -9.47
C ALA A 122 -12.30 -9.97 -9.73
N GLY A 123 -11.87 -8.81 -9.23
CA GLY A 123 -12.53 -7.52 -9.46
C GLY A 123 -13.64 -7.18 -8.47
N SER A 124 -13.90 -8.03 -7.47
CA SER A 124 -14.89 -7.78 -6.44
C SER A 124 -14.23 -7.09 -5.23
N LYS A 125 -14.08 -5.78 -5.28
CA LYS A 125 -13.52 -4.98 -4.16
C LYS A 125 -14.59 -4.27 -3.33
N ARG A 126 -15.85 -4.35 -3.74
CA ARG A 126 -16.95 -3.65 -3.06
C ARG A 126 -17.16 -4.13 -1.63
N PHE A 127 -16.98 -5.44 -1.39
CA PHE A 127 -17.10 -6.03 -0.07
C PHE A 127 -16.14 -5.40 0.96
N ILE A 128 -15.00 -4.86 0.52
CA ILE A 128 -14.03 -4.20 1.41
C ILE A 128 -14.68 -3.00 2.10
N ALA A 129 -15.33 -2.13 1.30
CA ALA A 129 -16.02 -0.97 1.84
C ALA A 129 -17.22 -1.34 2.73
N GLU A 130 -17.82 -2.52 2.48
CA GLU A 130 -18.97 -3.02 3.24
C GLU A 130 -18.58 -3.68 4.58
N LEU A 131 -17.39 -4.30 4.64
CA LEU A 131 -16.93 -5.07 5.81
C LEU A 131 -15.94 -4.31 6.69
N MET A 132 -15.19 -3.38 6.13
CA MET A 132 -14.21 -2.62 6.90
C MET A 132 -14.88 -1.56 7.77
N PRO A 133 -14.34 -1.27 8.98
CA PRO A 133 -14.91 -0.27 9.85
C PRO A 133 -14.87 1.11 9.20
N PRO A 134 -15.99 1.87 9.24
CA PRO A 134 -16.04 3.23 8.71
C PRO A 134 -15.30 4.23 9.62
N ASN A 135 -15.00 3.85 10.86
CA ASN A 135 -14.32 4.67 11.85
C ASN A 135 -12.81 4.40 11.85
N PRO A 136 -12.00 5.38 12.28
CA PRO A 136 -10.55 5.19 12.39
C PRO A 136 -10.17 4.02 13.30
N ILE A 137 -9.16 3.25 12.89
CA ILE A 137 -8.55 2.21 13.71
C ILE A 137 -7.35 2.83 14.43
N TYR A 138 -7.36 2.80 15.75
CA TYR A 138 -6.22 3.24 16.55
C TYR A 138 -5.09 2.22 16.46
N VAL A 139 -3.91 2.64 16.01
CA VAL A 139 -2.75 1.74 15.83
C VAL A 139 -2.36 1.08 17.15
N THR A 140 -2.52 1.77 18.27
CA THR A 140 -2.26 1.23 19.61
C THR A 140 -3.17 0.07 20.01
N LEU A 141 -4.29 -0.14 19.32
CA LEU A 141 -5.21 -1.26 19.55
C LEU A 141 -4.86 -2.49 18.69
N LEU A 142 -3.97 -2.35 17.71
CA LEU A 142 -3.47 -3.49 16.95
C LEU A 142 -2.64 -4.42 17.85
N SER A 143 -2.55 -5.69 17.48
CA SER A 143 -1.60 -6.60 18.14
C SER A 143 -0.16 -6.09 17.96
N PRO A 144 0.77 -6.42 18.89
CA PRO A 144 2.17 -6.01 18.74
C PRO A 144 2.76 -6.39 17.38
N GLN A 145 2.47 -7.59 16.89
CA GLN A 145 2.95 -8.09 15.61
C GLN A 145 2.39 -7.28 14.43
N ALA A 146 1.10 -6.87 14.51
CA ALA A 146 0.48 -6.03 13.48
C ALA A 146 1.05 -4.60 13.48
N GLN A 147 1.35 -4.05 14.66
CA GLN A 147 2.01 -2.75 14.79
C GLN A 147 3.42 -2.77 14.18
N GLU A 148 4.20 -3.82 14.46
CA GLU A 148 5.56 -4.00 13.92
C GLU A 148 5.56 -4.18 12.39
N ALA A 149 4.55 -4.86 11.85
CA ALA A 149 4.41 -5.10 10.41
C ALA A 149 3.90 -3.89 9.62
N LEU A 150 3.22 -2.95 10.30
CA LEU A 150 2.58 -1.82 9.64
C LEU A 150 3.61 -0.91 8.95
N ALA A 151 3.36 -0.61 7.67
CA ALA A 151 4.23 0.17 6.79
C ALA A 151 5.64 -0.44 6.58
N GLN A 152 5.82 -1.73 6.88
CA GLN A 152 7.07 -2.43 6.61
C GLN A 152 6.98 -3.21 5.30
N PRO A 153 7.93 -3.05 4.37
CA PRO A 153 7.96 -3.84 3.16
C PRO A 153 8.42 -5.26 3.45
N HIS A 154 7.83 -6.23 2.77
CA HIS A 154 8.32 -7.62 2.78
C HIS A 154 9.83 -7.66 2.42
N PRO A 155 10.64 -8.54 3.03
CA PRO A 155 12.09 -8.62 2.74
C PRO A 155 12.40 -8.71 1.25
N MET A 156 11.63 -9.46 0.47
CA MET A 156 11.81 -9.58 -0.97
C MET A 156 11.43 -8.30 -1.75
N ALA A 157 10.63 -7.42 -1.19
CA ALA A 157 10.24 -6.15 -1.82
C ALA A 157 11.26 -5.03 -1.58
N LYS A 158 12.16 -5.15 -0.60
CA LYS A 158 13.13 -4.11 -0.22
C LYS A 158 14.03 -3.67 -1.39
N ALA A 159 14.48 -4.63 -2.23
CA ALA A 159 15.32 -4.30 -3.38
C ALA A 159 14.56 -3.48 -4.44
N VAL A 160 13.30 -3.80 -4.68
CA VAL A 160 12.43 -3.05 -5.59
C VAL A 160 12.12 -1.68 -5.03
N MET A 161 11.81 -1.60 -3.74
CA MET A 161 11.59 -0.33 -3.03
C MET A 161 12.80 0.60 -3.16
N ALA A 162 14.02 0.08 -2.93
CA ALA A 162 15.26 0.87 -3.08
C ALA A 162 15.48 1.35 -4.52
N LEU A 163 15.11 0.56 -5.53
CA LEU A 163 15.16 0.99 -6.93
C LEU A 163 14.19 2.14 -7.21
N LEU A 164 12.96 2.05 -6.70
CA LEU A 164 11.96 3.10 -6.87
C LEU A 164 12.36 4.39 -6.14
N GLN A 165 12.94 4.28 -4.95
CA GLN A 165 13.45 5.43 -4.22
C GLN A 165 14.56 6.18 -4.98
N GLN A 166 15.41 5.46 -5.73
CA GLN A 166 16.41 6.07 -6.62
C GLN A 166 15.78 6.83 -7.80
N GLU A 167 14.55 6.52 -8.15
CA GLU A 167 13.77 7.20 -9.20
C GLU A 167 12.82 8.27 -8.64
N GLY A 168 13.01 8.71 -7.38
CA GLY A 168 12.26 9.80 -6.77
C GLY A 168 11.02 9.37 -5.97
N PHE A 169 10.72 8.07 -5.89
CA PHE A 169 9.62 7.60 -5.04
C PHE A 169 9.96 7.72 -3.56
N HIS A 170 8.98 8.08 -2.76
CA HIS A 170 9.09 8.13 -1.30
C HIS A 170 7.89 7.44 -0.65
N ALA A 171 8.08 6.92 0.55
CA ALA A 171 6.98 6.36 1.32
C ALA A 171 6.09 7.50 1.83
N GLY A 172 4.83 7.44 1.46
CA GLY A 172 3.80 8.38 1.91
C GLY A 172 3.20 7.97 3.26
N HIS A 173 2.04 8.54 3.54
CA HIS A 173 1.26 8.22 4.73
C HIS A 173 0.22 7.12 4.50
N TYR A 174 0.37 6.34 3.42
CA TYR A 174 -0.60 5.34 3.03
C TYR A 174 -0.02 3.93 3.13
N VAL A 175 -0.88 3.00 3.52
CA VAL A 175 -0.55 1.58 3.56
C VAL A 175 -1.64 0.77 2.89
N ASP A 176 -1.27 -0.38 2.34
CA ASP A 176 -2.21 -1.33 1.77
C ASP A 176 -3.21 -1.82 2.83
N ILE A 177 -4.47 -2.01 2.41
CA ILE A 177 -5.55 -2.38 3.33
C ILE A 177 -5.51 -3.83 3.77
N PHE A 178 -4.74 -4.69 3.10
CA PHE A 178 -4.69 -6.12 3.38
C PHE A 178 -3.46 -6.51 4.21
N ASP A 179 -2.27 -6.11 3.76
CA ASP A 179 -1.04 -6.53 4.42
C ASP A 179 -0.31 -5.39 5.15
N GLY A 180 -0.87 -4.17 5.10
CA GLY A 180 -0.29 -3.00 5.74
C GLY A 180 1.03 -2.54 5.12
N GLY A 181 1.37 -3.03 3.92
CA GLY A 181 2.58 -2.65 3.20
C GLY A 181 2.60 -1.17 2.83
N PRO A 182 3.79 -0.55 2.71
CA PRO A 182 3.87 0.88 2.40
C PRO A 182 3.50 1.15 0.94
N VAL A 183 2.78 2.24 0.71
CA VAL A 183 2.56 2.80 -0.62
C VAL A 183 3.62 3.86 -0.86
N LEU A 184 4.35 3.71 -1.97
CA LEU A 184 5.28 4.72 -2.44
C LEU A 184 4.57 5.63 -3.43
N GLU A 185 4.97 6.89 -3.44
CA GLU A 185 4.46 7.89 -4.38
C GLU A 185 5.58 8.75 -4.95
N ALA A 186 5.40 9.18 -6.18
CA ALA A 186 6.25 10.15 -6.85
C ALA A 186 5.40 11.05 -7.76
N ARG A 187 5.90 12.22 -8.08
CA ARG A 187 5.30 13.06 -9.10
C ARG A 187 5.97 12.79 -10.45
N THR A 188 5.21 12.96 -11.55
CA THR A 188 5.73 12.78 -12.92
C THR A 188 6.65 13.91 -13.36
N ASP A 189 6.64 15.05 -12.64
CA ASP A 189 7.49 16.22 -12.91
C ASP A 189 8.82 16.21 -12.10
N THR A 190 9.10 15.09 -11.40
CA THR A 190 10.35 14.85 -10.66
C THR A 190 11.30 14.01 -11.50
#